data_2da93b07b5a15b68c56639b50248e517
#
_entry.id   2da93b07b5a15b68c56639b50248e517
#
_cell.length_a   1.000
_cell.length_b   1.000
_cell.length_c   1.000
_cell.angle_alpha   90.00
_cell.angle_beta   90.00
_cell.angle_gamma   90.00
#
_symmetry.space_group_name_H-M   'P 1'
#
loop_
_entity.id
_entity.type
_entity.pdbx_description
1 polymer ?
#
loop_
_entity_poly.entity_id
_entity_poly.type
_entity_poly.pdbx_seq_one_letter_code
_entity_poly.pdbx_strand_id
1 'polypeptide(L)'
;MAQMEPLRPKTEAAIAKKKPGGKVKGVNWINLIITILIGVVLWVTPQPAGLVDFCSGIKGFDGVDPSIIATNCWHLFGIFVATIIGLILKPMPMGAMCVLSLTVVMLTKLLDNGTSSGYITNSLSGFHNSTIWLIVIAFFISRGFIKTGLGNRVAYLFVERFGKKTLGLAYSLIATDLVLSPAMPSNTARAGGIVWPIVQSLSHTFGSRAEDGTAGRI
;
A
#
# COMPACT_ATOMS: atom_id res chain seq x y z
N MET A 1 19.92 -33.07 -22.35
CA MET A 1 18.80 -32.16 -22.69
C MET A 1 17.52 -32.85 -22.27
N ALA A 2 17.00 -32.52 -21.07
CA ALA A 2 15.70 -33.01 -20.62
C ALA A 2 14.63 -32.15 -21.28
N GLN A 3 13.75 -32.77 -22.05
CA GLN A 3 12.59 -32.11 -22.65
C GLN A 3 11.70 -31.62 -21.51
N MET A 4 11.50 -30.30 -21.44
CA MET A 4 10.48 -29.68 -20.58
C MET A 4 9.11 -30.10 -21.13
N GLU A 5 8.45 -31.00 -20.42
CA GLU A 5 7.07 -31.36 -20.67
C GLU A 5 6.19 -30.11 -20.48
N PRO A 6 5.34 -29.72 -21.43
CA PRO A 6 4.49 -28.55 -21.29
C PRO A 6 3.54 -28.75 -20.10
N LEU A 7 3.44 -27.74 -19.26
CA LEU A 7 2.56 -27.70 -18.08
C LEU A 7 1.15 -28.16 -18.47
N ARG A 8 0.68 -29.20 -17.78
CA ARG A 8 -0.59 -29.88 -18.10
C ARG A 8 -1.77 -28.88 -18.13
N PRO A 9 -2.72 -29.02 -19.06
CA PRO A 9 -3.86 -28.10 -19.23
C PRO A 9 -4.76 -27.93 -18.00
N LYS A 10 -4.64 -28.80 -16.98
CA LYS A 10 -5.33 -28.68 -15.70
C LYS A 10 -4.86 -27.49 -14.85
N THR A 11 -3.59 -27.09 -14.97
CA THR A 11 -3.03 -25.97 -14.22
C THR A 11 -3.45 -24.63 -14.85
N GLU A 12 -3.51 -24.56 -16.17
CA GLU A 12 -4.04 -23.38 -16.89
C GLU A 12 -5.54 -23.18 -16.63
N ALA A 13 -6.32 -24.28 -16.60
CA ALA A 13 -7.74 -24.22 -16.27
C ALA A 13 -8.02 -23.82 -14.82
N ALA A 14 -7.13 -24.14 -13.89
CA ALA A 14 -7.23 -23.69 -12.49
C ALA A 14 -6.89 -22.22 -12.33
N ILE A 15 -5.92 -21.70 -13.09
CA ILE A 15 -5.55 -20.27 -13.11
C ILE A 15 -6.62 -19.44 -13.82
N ALA A 16 -7.18 -19.95 -14.91
CA ALA A 16 -8.27 -19.29 -15.66
C ALA A 16 -9.60 -19.24 -14.89
N LYS A 17 -9.85 -20.16 -13.96
CA LYS A 17 -11.07 -20.17 -13.13
C LYS A 17 -11.05 -19.19 -11.97
N LYS A 18 -9.91 -18.59 -11.63
CA LYS A 18 -9.89 -17.50 -10.66
C LYS A 18 -10.32 -16.20 -11.34
N LYS A 19 -11.64 -16.07 -11.57
CA LYS A 19 -12.26 -14.82 -12.03
C LYS A 19 -11.67 -13.65 -11.22
N PRO A 20 -11.16 -12.59 -11.88
CA PRO A 20 -10.84 -11.34 -11.20
C PRO A 20 -12.14 -10.56 -10.98
N GLY A 21 -12.97 -11.08 -10.12
CA GLY A 21 -14.24 -10.53 -9.71
C GLY A 21 -14.41 -10.84 -8.25
N GLY A 22 -13.49 -10.33 -7.40
CA GLY A 22 -13.79 -10.22 -5.99
C GLY A 22 -15.08 -9.41 -5.90
N LYS A 23 -16.18 -10.04 -5.44
CA LYS A 23 -17.39 -9.34 -5.04
C LYS A 23 -16.93 -8.14 -4.25
N VAL A 24 -17.24 -6.94 -4.70
CA VAL A 24 -17.01 -5.73 -3.91
C VAL A 24 -17.73 -6.01 -2.60
N LYS A 25 -16.97 -6.30 -1.54
CA LYS A 25 -17.55 -6.49 -0.21
C LYS A 25 -18.33 -5.22 0.06
N GLY A 26 -19.63 -5.33 0.30
CA GLY A 26 -20.45 -4.21 0.69
C GLY A 26 -19.83 -3.51 1.91
N VAL A 27 -20.21 -2.26 2.12
CA VAL A 27 -19.74 -1.47 3.26
C VAL A 27 -19.98 -2.23 4.56
N ASN A 28 -18.92 -2.44 5.33
CA ASN A 28 -19.03 -3.01 6.66
C ASN A 28 -19.42 -1.90 7.66
N TRP A 29 -20.74 -1.77 7.88
CA TRP A 29 -21.31 -0.68 8.67
C TRP A 29 -20.78 -0.63 10.10
N ILE A 30 -20.50 -1.78 10.72
CA ILE A 30 -19.97 -1.85 12.10
C ILE A 30 -18.60 -1.18 12.14
N ASN A 31 -17.68 -1.57 11.23
CA ASN A 31 -16.35 -1.01 11.18
C ASN A 31 -16.36 0.48 10.80
N LEU A 32 -17.30 0.90 9.97
CA LEU A 32 -17.49 2.30 9.62
C LEU A 32 -17.92 3.12 10.84
N ILE A 33 -18.90 2.64 11.59
CA ILE A 33 -19.39 3.29 12.82
C ILE A 33 -18.25 3.41 13.85
N ILE A 34 -17.47 2.36 14.04
CA ILE A 34 -16.30 2.38 14.95
C ILE A 34 -15.30 3.46 14.50
N THR A 35 -15.00 3.53 13.20
CA THR A 35 -14.08 4.53 12.65
C THR A 35 -14.58 5.96 12.89
N ILE A 36 -15.87 6.20 12.62
CA ILE A 36 -16.50 7.51 12.83
C ILE A 36 -16.50 7.85 14.33
N LEU A 37 -16.85 6.90 15.18
CA LEU A 37 -16.90 7.12 16.64
C LEU A 37 -15.53 7.53 17.17
N ILE A 38 -14.46 6.88 16.75
CA ILE A 38 -13.08 7.25 17.15
C ILE A 38 -12.76 8.67 16.67
N GLY A 39 -13.11 9.02 15.42
CA GLY A 39 -12.91 10.36 14.89
C GLY A 39 -13.66 11.42 15.71
N VAL A 40 -14.93 11.17 16.07
CA VAL A 40 -15.75 12.06 16.89
C VAL A 40 -15.20 12.19 18.31
N VAL A 41 -14.76 11.09 18.93
CA VAL A 41 -14.16 11.14 20.27
C VAL A 41 -12.91 12.01 20.28
N LEU A 42 -12.02 11.86 19.29
CA LEU A 42 -10.83 12.71 19.17
C LEU A 42 -11.18 14.17 18.84
N TRP A 43 -12.26 14.40 18.12
CA TRP A 43 -12.74 15.75 17.82
C TRP A 43 -13.26 16.50 19.05
N VAL A 44 -13.98 15.79 19.93
CA VAL A 44 -14.58 16.37 21.15
C VAL A 44 -13.54 16.51 22.28
N THR A 45 -12.47 15.72 22.27
CA THR A 45 -11.42 15.83 23.28
C THR A 45 -10.68 17.16 23.12
N PRO A 46 -10.44 17.89 24.25
CA PRO A 46 -9.69 19.14 24.20
C PRO A 46 -8.24 18.87 23.76
N GLN A 47 -7.67 19.85 23.09
CA GLN A 47 -6.27 19.79 22.67
C GLN A 47 -5.32 19.64 23.87
N PRO A 48 -4.20 18.89 23.75
CA PRO A 48 -3.23 18.75 24.83
C PRO A 48 -2.61 20.09 25.25
N ALA A 49 -2.41 20.25 26.55
CA ALA A 49 -1.67 21.40 27.07
C ALA A 49 -0.26 21.41 26.45
N GLY A 50 0.18 22.57 25.94
CA GLY A 50 1.47 22.72 25.26
C GLY A 50 1.40 22.65 23.73
N LEU A 51 0.30 22.19 23.12
CA LEU A 51 0.15 22.26 21.67
C LEU A 51 0.07 23.73 21.17
N VAL A 52 -0.52 24.61 21.96
CA VAL A 52 -0.57 26.07 21.69
C VAL A 52 0.82 26.67 21.70
N ASP A 53 1.64 26.32 22.71
CA ASP A 53 3.03 26.79 22.80
C ASP A 53 3.89 26.30 21.64
N PHE A 54 3.70 25.05 21.24
CA PHE A 54 4.37 24.49 20.06
C PHE A 54 3.95 25.22 18.78
N CYS A 55 2.66 25.50 18.60
CA CYS A 55 2.13 26.19 17.42
C CYS A 55 2.58 27.66 17.37
N SER A 56 2.80 28.33 18.50
CA SER A 56 3.31 29.70 18.52
C SER A 56 4.72 29.86 17.95
N GLY A 57 5.51 28.78 17.92
CA GLY A 57 6.86 28.75 17.36
C GLY A 57 6.90 28.44 15.85
N ILE A 58 5.78 28.09 15.20
CA ILE A 58 5.76 27.71 13.78
C ILE A 58 5.70 28.97 12.92
N LYS A 59 6.74 29.20 12.12
CA LYS A 59 6.76 30.30 11.12
C LYS A 59 5.82 30.01 9.95
N GLY A 60 5.10 31.03 9.49
CA GLY A 60 4.23 30.94 8.30
C GLY A 60 2.73 31.05 8.59
N PHE A 61 2.34 31.28 9.84
CA PHE A 61 0.98 31.58 10.28
C PHE A 61 0.88 32.98 10.90
N ASP A 62 1.66 33.92 10.37
CA ASP A 62 1.72 35.29 10.88
C ASP A 62 0.34 35.95 10.80
N GLY A 63 -0.22 36.34 11.95
CA GLY A 63 -1.51 36.98 12.05
C GLY A 63 -2.69 36.06 12.42
N VAL A 64 -2.50 34.78 12.59
CA VAL A 64 -3.52 33.84 13.07
C VAL A 64 -3.26 33.51 14.57
N ASP A 65 -4.33 33.51 15.37
CA ASP A 65 -4.22 33.16 16.79
C ASP A 65 -3.67 31.72 16.96
N PRO A 66 -2.58 31.50 17.71
CA PRO A 66 -1.99 30.18 17.96
C PRO A 66 -2.98 29.16 18.52
N SER A 67 -3.99 29.59 19.25
CA SER A 67 -5.03 28.73 19.80
C SER A 67 -5.90 28.11 18.70
N ILE A 68 -6.22 28.87 17.65
CA ILE A 68 -6.99 28.41 16.50
C ILE A 68 -6.16 27.40 15.69
N ILE A 69 -4.88 27.70 15.49
CA ILE A 69 -3.96 26.80 14.77
C ILE A 69 -3.84 25.47 15.53
N ALA A 70 -3.65 25.52 16.85
CA ALA A 70 -3.54 24.33 17.68
C ALA A 70 -4.83 23.50 17.64
N THR A 71 -5.99 24.11 17.70
CA THR A 71 -7.30 23.45 17.59
C THR A 71 -7.45 22.77 16.24
N ASN A 72 -7.15 23.47 15.15
CA ASN A 72 -7.23 22.93 13.80
C ASN A 72 -6.26 21.76 13.59
N CYS A 73 -5.03 21.86 14.10
CA CYS A 73 -4.06 20.78 14.07
C CYS A 73 -4.53 19.56 14.85
N TRP A 74 -5.15 19.74 16.02
CA TRP A 74 -5.72 18.65 16.81
C TRP A 74 -6.86 17.94 16.10
N HIS A 75 -7.79 18.69 15.51
CA HIS A 75 -8.88 18.13 14.71
C HIS A 75 -8.37 17.39 13.48
N LEU A 76 -7.37 17.96 12.77
CA LEU A 76 -6.74 17.32 11.63
C LEU A 76 -6.07 16.01 12.03
N PHE A 77 -5.39 15.98 13.17
CA PHE A 77 -4.81 14.77 13.74
C PHE A 77 -5.89 13.72 14.05
N GLY A 78 -7.04 14.14 14.60
CA GLY A 78 -8.18 13.26 14.85
C GLY A 78 -8.70 12.59 13.56
N ILE A 79 -8.88 13.37 12.48
CA ILE A 79 -9.28 12.84 11.17
C ILE A 79 -8.20 11.89 10.62
N PHE A 80 -6.93 12.23 10.77
CA PHE A 80 -5.82 11.38 10.32
C PHE A 80 -5.83 10.02 11.03
N VAL A 81 -5.93 10.00 12.35
CA VAL A 81 -5.99 8.76 13.15
C VAL A 81 -7.22 7.94 12.77
N ALA A 82 -8.40 8.57 12.66
CA ALA A 82 -9.61 7.90 12.22
C ALA A 82 -9.45 7.27 10.82
N THR A 83 -8.78 7.97 9.90
CA THR A 83 -8.50 7.47 8.55
C THR A 83 -7.60 6.24 8.60
N ILE A 84 -6.51 6.27 9.37
CA ILE A 84 -5.60 5.11 9.53
C ILE A 84 -6.35 3.91 10.10
N ILE A 85 -7.14 4.10 11.14
CA ILE A 85 -7.95 3.03 11.73
C ILE A 85 -8.97 2.50 10.71
N GLY A 86 -9.61 3.39 9.95
CA GLY A 86 -10.52 3.00 8.86
C GLY A 86 -9.82 2.18 7.78
N LEU A 87 -8.59 2.51 7.41
CA LEU A 87 -7.80 1.73 6.44
C LEU A 87 -7.44 0.33 6.98
N ILE A 88 -7.21 0.20 8.28
CA ILE A 88 -6.92 -1.09 8.95
C ILE A 88 -8.19 -1.94 9.04
N LEU A 89 -9.30 -1.36 9.50
CA LEU A 89 -10.59 -2.05 9.68
C LEU A 89 -11.28 -2.38 8.36
N LYS A 90 -10.90 -1.70 7.26
CA LYS A 90 -11.43 -1.90 5.90
C LYS A 90 -12.96 -1.91 5.83
N PRO A 91 -13.66 -0.89 6.35
CA PRO A 91 -15.11 -0.78 6.22
C PRO A 91 -15.57 -0.67 4.77
N MET A 92 -14.73 -0.07 3.92
CA MET A 92 -14.94 0.14 2.49
C MET A 92 -13.62 0.03 1.72
N PRO A 93 -13.61 0.05 0.37
CA PRO A 93 -12.39 0.09 -0.42
C PRO A 93 -11.48 1.26 -0.01
N MET A 94 -10.16 1.02 0.05
CA MET A 94 -9.17 2.00 0.56
C MET A 94 -9.30 3.37 -0.13
N GLY A 95 -9.50 3.39 -1.47
CA GLY A 95 -9.66 4.64 -2.20
C GLY A 95 -10.90 5.44 -1.78
N ALA A 96 -12.02 4.76 -1.52
CA ALA A 96 -13.24 5.43 -1.04
C ALA A 96 -13.04 6.02 0.36
N MET A 97 -12.33 5.31 1.24
CA MET A 97 -12.00 5.81 2.58
C MET A 97 -11.12 7.07 2.52
N CYS A 98 -10.10 7.08 1.66
CA CYS A 98 -9.23 8.24 1.48
C CYS A 98 -10.00 9.47 0.92
N VAL A 99 -10.87 9.26 -0.07
CA VAL A 99 -11.69 10.34 -0.64
C VAL A 99 -12.65 10.89 0.40
N LEU A 100 -13.29 10.03 1.20
CA LEU A 100 -14.19 10.44 2.28
C LEU A 100 -13.45 11.28 3.31
N SER A 101 -12.28 10.85 3.77
CA SER A 101 -11.48 11.60 4.73
C SER A 101 -11.04 12.96 4.19
N LEU A 102 -10.61 13.01 2.93
CA LEU A 102 -10.23 14.26 2.27
C LEU A 102 -11.44 15.21 2.16
N THR A 103 -12.62 14.68 1.85
CA THR A 103 -13.87 15.45 1.81
C THR A 103 -14.20 16.04 3.18
N VAL A 104 -14.02 15.27 4.26
CA VAL A 104 -14.24 15.78 5.63
C VAL A 104 -13.27 16.91 5.94
N VAL A 105 -11.98 16.79 5.60
CA VAL A 105 -10.98 17.85 5.81
C VAL A 105 -11.38 19.15 5.05
N MET A 106 -11.88 19.02 3.81
CA MET A 106 -12.34 20.16 3.02
C MET A 106 -13.59 20.82 3.63
N LEU A 107 -14.57 20.03 4.05
CA LEU A 107 -15.82 20.54 4.62
C LEU A 107 -15.61 21.23 5.97
N THR A 108 -14.68 20.73 6.78
CA THR A 108 -14.35 21.31 8.09
C THR A 108 -13.45 22.54 8.01
N LYS A 109 -12.94 22.88 6.80
CA LYS A 109 -12.07 24.05 6.54
C LYS A 109 -10.85 24.16 7.47
N LEU A 110 -10.34 23.03 7.98
CA LEU A 110 -9.23 23.00 8.94
C LEU A 110 -7.91 23.59 8.39
N LEU A 111 -7.75 23.57 7.06
CA LEU A 111 -6.58 24.10 6.37
C LEU A 111 -6.85 25.47 5.71
N ASP A 112 -7.80 26.22 6.27
CA ASP A 112 -8.10 27.58 5.79
C ASP A 112 -6.95 28.52 6.17
N ASN A 113 -6.52 29.30 5.18
CA ASN A 113 -5.50 30.34 5.32
C ASN A 113 -6.07 31.77 5.09
N GLY A 114 -7.38 31.92 5.28
CA GLY A 114 -8.07 33.21 5.10
C GLY A 114 -8.38 33.58 3.65
N THR A 115 -8.06 32.74 2.67
CA THR A 115 -8.38 32.96 1.26
C THR A 115 -9.65 32.18 0.89
N SER A 116 -10.57 32.73 0.12
CA SER A 116 -11.90 32.17 -0.20
C SER A 116 -11.89 30.71 -0.71
N SER A 117 -10.78 30.22 -1.26
CA SER A 117 -10.58 28.83 -1.70
C SER A 117 -9.34 28.17 -1.10
N GLY A 118 -8.69 28.81 -0.13
CA GLY A 118 -7.42 28.36 0.44
C GLY A 118 -7.51 26.96 1.06
N TYR A 119 -8.60 26.68 1.78
CA TYR A 119 -8.82 25.36 2.39
C TYR A 119 -8.92 24.21 1.37
N ILE A 120 -9.47 24.46 0.16
CA ILE A 120 -9.54 23.46 -0.92
C ILE A 120 -8.13 23.22 -1.49
N THR A 121 -7.44 24.29 -1.85
CA THR A 121 -6.09 24.24 -2.42
C THR A 121 -5.12 23.55 -1.47
N ASN A 122 -5.16 23.91 -0.19
CA ASN A 122 -4.31 23.32 0.83
C ASN A 122 -4.63 21.84 1.08
N SER A 123 -5.91 21.47 1.11
CA SER A 123 -6.34 20.07 1.25
C SER A 123 -5.89 19.20 0.06
N LEU A 124 -5.83 19.79 -1.14
CA LEU A 124 -5.41 19.13 -2.37
C LEU A 124 -3.91 19.28 -2.67
N SER A 125 -3.15 19.95 -1.80
CA SER A 125 -1.71 20.21 -2.02
C SER A 125 -0.88 18.95 -2.26
N GLY A 126 -1.29 17.82 -1.66
CA GLY A 126 -0.67 16.53 -1.91
C GLY A 126 -0.69 16.10 -3.40
N PHE A 127 -1.71 16.51 -4.17
CA PHE A 127 -1.77 16.20 -5.61
C PHE A 127 -0.81 17.05 -6.45
N HIS A 128 -0.30 18.14 -5.92
CA HIS A 128 0.72 18.99 -6.55
C HIS A 128 2.16 18.53 -6.25
N ASN A 129 2.32 17.48 -5.45
CA ASN A 129 3.64 16.99 -5.07
C ASN A 129 4.21 16.06 -6.16
N SER A 130 5.39 16.37 -6.67
CA SER A 130 6.10 15.58 -7.69
C SER A 130 6.38 14.15 -7.24
N THR A 131 6.64 13.93 -5.94
CA THR A 131 6.87 12.60 -5.37
C THR A 131 5.64 11.71 -5.49
N ILE A 132 4.43 12.25 -5.28
CA ILE A 132 3.18 11.50 -5.44
C ILE A 132 3.02 11.05 -6.90
N TRP A 133 3.26 11.94 -7.86
CA TRP A 133 3.19 11.59 -9.28
C TRP A 133 4.25 10.59 -9.69
N LEU A 134 5.46 10.67 -9.13
CA LEU A 134 6.51 9.68 -9.36
C LEU A 134 6.03 8.30 -8.88
N ILE A 135 5.44 8.20 -7.69
CA ILE A 135 4.89 6.95 -7.16
C ILE A 135 3.76 6.42 -8.06
N VAL A 136 2.84 7.27 -8.50
CA VAL A 136 1.74 6.89 -9.41
C VAL A 136 2.29 6.30 -10.71
N ILE A 137 3.25 6.97 -11.35
CA ILE A 137 3.88 6.48 -12.58
C ILE A 137 4.60 5.14 -12.33
N ALA A 138 5.33 5.01 -11.21
CA ALA A 138 5.98 3.77 -10.84
C ALA A 138 4.98 2.60 -10.67
N PHE A 139 3.78 2.85 -10.14
CA PHE A 139 2.72 1.83 -10.10
C PHE A 139 2.21 1.43 -11.50
N PHE A 140 2.09 2.36 -12.44
CA PHE A 140 1.73 2.03 -13.82
C PHE A 140 2.81 1.18 -14.50
N ILE A 141 4.08 1.53 -14.34
CA ILE A 141 5.22 0.75 -14.85
C ILE A 141 5.20 -0.66 -14.23
N SER A 142 5.02 -0.76 -12.91
CA SER A 142 4.92 -2.03 -12.19
C SER A 142 3.82 -2.94 -12.76
N ARG A 143 2.67 -2.37 -13.12
CA ARG A 143 1.58 -3.10 -13.79
C ARG A 143 2.03 -3.67 -15.15
N GLY A 144 2.83 -2.91 -15.90
CA GLY A 144 3.44 -3.36 -17.15
C GLY A 144 4.35 -4.58 -16.93
N PHE A 145 5.24 -4.52 -15.94
CA PHE A 145 6.14 -5.64 -15.58
C PHE A 145 5.38 -6.91 -15.23
N ILE A 146 4.30 -6.80 -14.45
CA ILE A 146 3.48 -7.96 -14.08
C ILE A 146 2.77 -8.53 -15.32
N LYS A 147 2.15 -7.67 -16.15
CA LYS A 147 1.37 -8.12 -17.32
C LYS A 147 2.24 -8.75 -18.41
N THR A 148 3.45 -8.24 -18.62
CA THR A 148 4.39 -8.75 -19.64
C THR A 148 5.16 -9.97 -19.16
N GLY A 149 5.10 -10.31 -17.86
CA GLY A 149 5.90 -11.36 -17.26
C GLY A 149 7.41 -11.05 -17.23
N LEU A 150 7.80 -9.78 -17.46
CA LEU A 150 9.20 -9.38 -17.49
C LEU A 150 9.88 -9.66 -16.15
N GLY A 151 9.19 -9.42 -15.03
CA GLY A 151 9.68 -9.75 -13.69
C GLY A 151 10.04 -11.22 -13.54
N ASN A 152 9.20 -12.12 -14.04
CA ASN A 152 9.47 -13.56 -14.03
C ASN A 152 10.70 -13.91 -14.87
N ARG A 153 10.84 -13.30 -16.05
CA ARG A 153 12.02 -13.53 -16.92
C ARG A 153 13.32 -13.12 -16.24
N VAL A 154 13.32 -11.94 -15.59
CA VAL A 154 14.49 -11.46 -14.82
C VAL A 154 14.82 -12.43 -13.69
N ALA A 155 13.82 -12.89 -12.94
CA ALA A 155 14.02 -13.83 -11.85
C ALA A 155 14.56 -15.19 -12.33
N TYR A 156 14.05 -15.72 -13.42
CA TYR A 156 14.57 -16.97 -14.01
C TYR A 156 16.02 -16.85 -14.46
N LEU A 157 16.43 -15.72 -15.04
CA LEU A 157 17.84 -15.47 -15.40
C LEU A 157 18.77 -15.54 -14.18
N PHE A 158 18.37 -14.94 -13.05
CA PHE A 158 19.16 -15.01 -11.83
C PHE A 158 19.19 -16.42 -11.24
N VAL A 159 18.07 -17.12 -11.22
CA VAL A 159 17.97 -18.49 -10.71
C VAL A 159 18.76 -19.45 -11.59
N GLU A 160 18.71 -19.33 -12.91
CA GLU A 160 19.48 -20.15 -13.84
C GLU A 160 21.00 -19.98 -13.63
N ARG A 161 21.43 -18.72 -13.42
CA ARG A 161 22.86 -18.41 -13.30
C ARG A 161 23.45 -18.79 -11.94
N PHE A 162 22.70 -18.57 -10.86
CA PHE A 162 23.20 -18.69 -9.48
C PHE A 162 22.50 -19.77 -8.65
N GLY A 163 21.37 -20.31 -9.09
CA GLY A 163 20.50 -21.19 -8.32
C GLY A 163 20.94 -22.65 -8.21
N LYS A 164 22.18 -23.00 -8.62
CA LYS A 164 22.69 -24.38 -8.59
C LYS A 164 22.89 -24.97 -7.18
N LYS A 165 23.00 -24.10 -6.16
CA LYS A 165 23.14 -24.46 -4.75
C LYS A 165 22.07 -23.73 -3.95
N THR A 166 21.63 -24.28 -2.81
CA THR A 166 20.61 -23.68 -1.94
C THR A 166 20.93 -22.24 -1.56
N LEU A 167 22.21 -21.99 -1.18
CA LEU A 167 22.65 -20.64 -0.86
C LEU A 167 22.64 -19.73 -2.09
N GLY A 168 23.06 -20.22 -3.25
CA GLY A 168 23.00 -19.49 -4.52
C GLY A 168 21.56 -19.16 -4.93
N LEU A 169 20.61 -20.06 -4.66
CA LEU A 169 19.19 -19.82 -4.87
C LEU A 169 18.67 -18.64 -4.00
N ALA A 170 19.01 -18.64 -2.71
CA ALA A 170 18.65 -17.56 -1.81
C ALA A 170 19.20 -16.21 -2.29
N TYR A 171 20.47 -16.15 -2.66
CA TYR A 171 21.07 -14.94 -3.20
C TYR A 171 20.47 -14.51 -4.55
N SER A 172 20.11 -15.44 -5.42
CA SER A 172 19.47 -15.14 -6.70
C SER A 172 18.08 -14.50 -6.52
N LEU A 173 17.31 -14.96 -5.53
CA LEU A 173 16.02 -14.37 -5.20
C LEU A 173 16.17 -12.96 -4.61
N ILE A 174 17.14 -12.75 -3.72
CA ILE A 174 17.45 -11.42 -3.15
C ILE A 174 17.92 -10.47 -4.27
N ALA A 175 18.81 -10.91 -5.15
CA ALA A 175 19.26 -10.11 -6.28
C ALA A 175 18.11 -9.74 -7.23
N THR A 176 17.21 -10.69 -7.48
CA THR A 176 15.98 -10.43 -8.26
C THR A 176 15.13 -9.35 -7.62
N ASP A 177 14.88 -9.45 -6.31
CA ASP A 177 14.08 -8.45 -5.58
C ASP A 177 14.75 -7.07 -5.61
N LEU A 178 16.07 -7.02 -5.44
CA LEU A 178 16.84 -5.78 -5.50
C LEU A 178 16.76 -5.10 -6.87
N VAL A 179 16.94 -5.87 -7.96
CA VAL A 179 16.89 -5.34 -9.34
C VAL A 179 15.47 -4.89 -9.72
N LEU A 180 14.44 -5.59 -9.25
CA LEU A 180 13.06 -5.24 -9.52
C LEU A 180 12.53 -4.11 -8.61
N SER A 181 13.19 -3.81 -7.51
CA SER A 181 12.76 -2.82 -6.52
C SER A 181 12.52 -1.42 -7.10
N PRO A 182 13.41 -0.84 -7.94
CA PRO A 182 13.18 0.48 -8.53
C PRO A 182 11.99 0.53 -9.49
N ALA A 183 11.74 -0.58 -10.21
CA ALA A 183 10.64 -0.65 -11.18
C ALA A 183 9.30 -1.04 -10.55
N MET A 184 9.30 -1.66 -9.37
CA MET A 184 8.12 -2.16 -8.68
C MET A 184 8.14 -1.74 -7.21
N PRO A 185 7.65 -0.54 -6.87
CA PRO A 185 7.72 -0.01 -5.50
C PRO A 185 6.87 -0.80 -4.50
N SER A 186 5.90 -1.59 -4.96
CA SER A 186 5.06 -2.41 -4.10
C SER A 186 5.73 -3.73 -3.72
N ASN A 187 6.15 -3.84 -2.47
CA ASN A 187 6.74 -5.05 -1.88
C ASN A 187 5.81 -6.28 -1.99
N THR A 188 4.51 -6.07 -1.70
CA THR A 188 3.50 -7.13 -1.79
C THR A 188 3.34 -7.65 -3.22
N ALA A 189 3.40 -6.75 -4.22
CA ALA A 189 3.30 -7.14 -5.63
C ALA A 189 4.54 -7.91 -6.10
N ARG A 190 5.76 -7.52 -5.66
CA ARG A 190 6.98 -8.26 -5.96
C ARG A 190 7.01 -9.63 -5.29
N ALA A 191 6.83 -9.65 -3.97
CA ALA A 191 6.85 -10.88 -3.20
C ALA A 191 5.77 -11.86 -3.65
N GLY A 192 4.51 -11.42 -3.72
CA GLY A 192 3.38 -12.28 -4.05
C GLY A 192 3.21 -12.58 -5.55
N GLY A 193 3.60 -11.67 -6.42
CA GLY A 193 3.38 -11.79 -7.86
C GLY A 193 4.56 -12.40 -8.63
N ILE A 194 5.76 -12.33 -8.10
CA ILE A 194 6.98 -12.79 -8.78
C ILE A 194 7.74 -13.81 -7.94
N VAL A 195 8.17 -13.43 -6.74
CA VAL A 195 9.08 -14.28 -5.93
C VAL A 195 8.37 -15.54 -5.45
N TRP A 196 7.18 -15.42 -4.89
CA TRP A 196 6.43 -16.56 -4.35
C TRP A 196 6.12 -17.65 -5.38
N PRO A 197 5.57 -17.37 -6.60
CA PRO A 197 5.35 -18.40 -7.60
C PRO A 197 6.63 -19.12 -8.03
N ILE A 198 7.76 -18.42 -8.07
CA ILE A 198 9.06 -19.00 -8.42
C ILE A 198 9.54 -19.93 -7.31
N VAL A 199 9.51 -19.48 -6.05
CA VAL A 199 9.87 -20.32 -4.90
C VAL A 199 8.99 -21.56 -4.85
N GLN A 200 7.69 -21.43 -5.06
CA GLN A 200 6.75 -22.54 -5.09
C GLN A 200 7.06 -23.53 -6.23
N SER A 201 7.35 -23.04 -7.43
CA SER A 201 7.74 -23.88 -8.55
C SER A 201 9.05 -24.65 -8.28
N LEU A 202 10.04 -23.97 -7.71
CA LEU A 202 11.33 -24.58 -7.35
C LEU A 202 11.16 -25.61 -6.24
N SER A 203 10.37 -25.34 -5.20
CA SER A 203 10.11 -26.27 -4.11
C SER A 203 9.52 -27.59 -4.65
N HIS A 204 8.58 -27.52 -5.58
CA HIS A 204 8.03 -28.70 -6.23
C HIS A 204 9.09 -29.46 -7.05
N THR A 205 9.95 -28.75 -7.76
CA THR A 205 11.03 -29.36 -8.57
C THR A 205 12.07 -30.09 -7.71
N PHE A 206 12.38 -29.52 -6.53
CA PHE A 206 13.31 -30.14 -5.57
C PHE A 206 12.64 -31.14 -4.62
N GLY A 207 11.38 -31.50 -4.84
CA GLY A 207 10.65 -32.49 -4.06
C GLY A 207 10.32 -32.07 -2.63
N SER A 208 10.31 -30.75 -2.36
CA SER A 208 9.89 -30.22 -1.07
C SER A 208 8.39 -29.91 -1.12
N ARG A 209 7.59 -30.66 -0.35
CA ARG A 209 6.15 -30.52 -0.26
C ARG A 209 5.70 -30.54 1.20
N ALA A 210 4.75 -29.67 1.54
CA ALA A 210 4.18 -29.64 2.88
C ALA A 210 3.38 -30.90 3.21
N GLU A 211 2.75 -31.50 2.20
CA GLU A 211 1.89 -32.69 2.31
C GLU A 211 2.70 -33.95 2.66
N ASP A 212 3.94 -34.04 2.20
CA ASP A 212 4.82 -35.20 2.40
C ASP A 212 5.79 -35.05 3.59
N GLY A 213 5.64 -33.99 4.39
CA GLY A 213 6.54 -33.66 5.51
C GLY A 213 7.96 -33.26 5.10
N THR A 214 8.17 -32.98 3.81
CA THR A 214 9.50 -32.60 3.25
C THR A 214 9.72 -31.10 3.16
N ALA A 215 8.85 -30.28 3.75
CA ALA A 215 8.85 -28.82 3.66
C ALA A 215 10.13 -28.12 4.16
N GLY A 216 10.98 -28.81 4.91
CA GLY A 216 12.24 -28.27 5.43
C GLY A 216 13.48 -28.55 4.57
N ARG A 217 13.34 -29.08 3.34
CA ARG A 217 14.48 -29.47 2.48
C ARG A 217 15.05 -28.31 1.66
N ILE A 218 14.36 -27.16 1.60
CA ILE A 218 14.82 -25.97 0.87
C ILE A 218 14.82 -24.77 1.81
#